data_67215682007a4901b72e0ec19f5b2e68
#
_entry.id   67215682007a4901b72e0ec19f5b2e68
#
_cell.length_a   1.000
_cell.length_b   1.000
_cell.length_c   1.000
_cell.angle_alpha   90.00
_cell.angle_beta   90.00
_cell.angle_gamma   90.00
#
_symmetry.space_group_name_H-M   'P 1'
#
loop_
_entity.id
_entity.type
_entity.pdbx_description
1 polymer ?
#
loop_
_entity_poly.entity_id
_entity_poly.type
_entity_poly.pdbx_seq_one_letter_code
_entity_poly.pdbx_strand_id
1 'polypeptide(L)'
;MTNHSQNQHSGHRFSERIARPRVLLLLAILAIGSLMLSFYLGTRYAATGPDPAVQAKTVIPVWAKVEERTVSEGLAIAGTTKAGETAPISARTNGEPVLVYQNQKPGNVLKAGDFIGIIGADPVFVLEGPLPLYRDLNLGDNGDDVLAFQKALNSAGYATAQSGTVTEDTLDAVTRLHRAHLTGVPSEGVTTIARSNYAILPGGSHTVTAVAAVGQLINDGNPIASVETSEPYVESSVELSVANKLKAGDRVSLRTSTGSVEGTITSIGELQNDPSKGAAKSVRFSADDPSKLTPGQSASITSKGNTSTTLAVPTTAVRQDSQGTYVLVEKGGSSTSTSKDAPSTERVNVEVLRTAGGYAAINANLSTGQKVLVS
;
A
#
# COMPACT_ATOMS: atom_id res chain seq x y z
N MET A 1 -48.71 -4.68 66.59
CA MET A 1 -49.91 -3.84 66.38
C MET A 1 -50.58 -4.50 65.17
N THR A 2 -51.50 -5.40 65.47
CA THR A 2 -52.95 -5.20 65.36
C THR A 2 -53.41 -4.91 63.97
N ASN A 3 -54.34 -5.60 63.29
CA ASN A 3 -55.46 -6.44 63.73
C ASN A 3 -56.08 -6.96 62.41
N HIS A 4 -56.46 -8.24 62.33
CA HIS A 4 -57.82 -8.72 62.39
C HIS A 4 -58.80 -8.14 61.32
N SER A 5 -59.40 -8.98 60.47
CA SER A 5 -60.73 -9.54 60.73
C SER A 5 -61.16 -10.30 59.45
N GLN A 6 -61.37 -11.60 59.41
CA GLN A 6 -62.63 -12.36 59.57
C GLN A 6 -63.83 -11.76 58.78
N ASN A 7 -64.44 -12.47 57.85
CA ASN A 7 -65.73 -13.19 58.00
C ASN A 7 -66.16 -13.77 56.65
N GLN A 8 -66.39 -15.04 56.53
CA GLN A 8 -67.63 -15.84 56.76
C GLN A 8 -68.56 -15.94 55.49
N HIS A 9 -68.66 -17.18 55.13
CA HIS A 9 -69.82 -17.97 54.74
C HIS A 9 -70.83 -17.48 53.67
N SER A 10 -70.99 -18.25 52.62
CA SER A 10 -72.29 -18.93 52.41
C SER A 10 -72.12 -20.09 51.41
N GLY A 11 -72.50 -21.25 51.83
CA GLY A 11 -72.53 -22.48 51.02
C GLY A 11 -73.80 -22.50 50.15
N HIS A 12 -73.60 -22.92 48.93
CA HIS A 12 -74.69 -23.47 48.15
C HIS A 12 -74.40 -24.94 47.80
N ARG A 13 -75.14 -25.80 48.45
CA ARG A 13 -75.25 -27.24 48.11
C ARG A 13 -75.92 -27.34 46.76
N PHE A 14 -75.21 -27.81 45.71
CA PHE A 14 -75.83 -28.34 44.52
C PHE A 14 -75.90 -29.86 44.67
N SER A 15 -77.13 -30.34 44.63
CA SER A 15 -77.52 -31.76 44.67
C SER A 15 -76.93 -32.53 43.46
N GLU A 16 -76.15 -33.51 43.73
CA GLU A 16 -75.74 -34.55 42.74
C GLU A 16 -76.97 -35.31 42.30
N ARG A 17 -77.44 -35.09 41.08
CA ARG A 17 -78.29 -36.05 40.39
C ARG A 17 -77.39 -37.06 39.67
N ILE A 18 -77.27 -38.23 40.26
CA ILE A 18 -76.61 -39.40 39.74
C ILE A 18 -77.27 -39.76 38.40
N ALA A 19 -76.65 -39.45 37.27
CA ALA A 19 -77.06 -39.87 35.96
C ALA A 19 -76.99 -41.41 35.86
N ARG A 20 -78.06 -42.07 35.44
CA ARG A 20 -78.15 -43.52 35.29
C ARG A 20 -76.95 -44.09 34.51
N PRO A 21 -76.31 -45.18 34.98
CA PRO A 21 -75.05 -45.64 34.38
C PRO A 21 -75.16 -46.03 32.87
N ARG A 22 -76.37 -46.27 32.40
CA ARG A 22 -76.62 -46.55 30.95
C ARG A 22 -76.45 -45.33 30.07
N VAL A 23 -76.75 -44.12 30.53
CA VAL A 23 -76.57 -42.92 29.78
C VAL A 23 -75.09 -42.51 29.66
N LEU A 24 -74.31 -42.70 30.72
CA LEU A 24 -72.86 -42.49 30.69
C LEU A 24 -72.17 -43.45 29.77
N LEU A 25 -72.64 -44.68 29.68
CA LEU A 25 -72.07 -45.70 28.79
C LEU A 25 -72.34 -45.38 27.32
N LEU A 26 -73.56 -44.90 27.02
CA LEU A 26 -73.90 -44.42 25.64
C LEU A 26 -73.11 -43.23 25.25
N LEU A 27 -72.91 -42.26 26.10
CA LEU A 27 -72.07 -41.09 25.81
C LEU A 27 -70.56 -41.45 25.62
N ALA A 28 -70.08 -42.39 26.41
CA ALA A 28 -68.70 -42.90 26.24
C ALA A 28 -68.52 -43.63 24.91
N ILE A 29 -69.48 -44.45 24.48
CA ILE A 29 -69.44 -45.12 23.18
C ILE A 29 -69.53 -44.14 22.04
N LEU A 30 -70.31 -43.09 22.14
CA LEU A 30 -70.44 -42.04 21.15
C LEU A 30 -69.18 -41.17 21.04
N ALA A 31 -68.52 -40.89 22.16
CA ALA A 31 -67.23 -40.20 22.25
C ALA A 31 -66.09 -41.02 21.61
N ILE A 32 -66.06 -42.33 21.91
CA ILE A 32 -65.05 -43.24 21.31
C ILE A 32 -65.30 -43.41 19.79
N GLY A 33 -66.56 -43.51 19.39
CA GLY A 33 -66.95 -43.58 17.97
C GLY A 33 -66.55 -42.31 17.21
N SER A 34 -66.75 -41.11 17.80
CA SER A 34 -66.35 -39.84 17.17
C SER A 34 -64.83 -39.69 17.10
N LEU A 35 -64.10 -40.15 18.11
CA LEU A 35 -62.62 -40.18 18.09
C LEU A 35 -62.06 -41.13 17.02
N MET A 36 -62.64 -42.32 16.91
CA MET A 36 -62.25 -43.27 15.84
C MET A 36 -62.61 -42.76 14.45
N LEU A 37 -63.77 -42.11 14.28
CA LEU A 37 -64.16 -41.52 13.01
C LEU A 37 -63.24 -40.34 12.63
N SER A 38 -62.88 -39.46 13.59
CA SER A 38 -61.94 -38.38 13.41
C SER A 38 -60.56 -38.90 13.05
N PHE A 39 -60.08 -39.96 13.72
CA PHE A 39 -58.82 -40.60 13.40
C PHE A 39 -58.81 -41.23 12.00
N TYR A 40 -59.92 -41.94 11.64
CA TYR A 40 -60.03 -42.56 10.30
C TYR A 40 -60.13 -41.52 9.18
N LEU A 41 -60.89 -40.44 9.38
CA LEU A 41 -60.95 -39.31 8.43
C LEU A 41 -59.58 -38.61 8.36
N GLY A 42 -58.94 -38.36 9.51
CA GLY A 42 -57.60 -37.75 9.58
C GLY A 42 -56.55 -38.54 8.79
N THR A 43 -56.55 -39.87 8.90
CA THR A 43 -55.58 -40.70 8.14
C THR A 43 -55.87 -40.76 6.63
N ARG A 44 -57.15 -40.62 6.23
CA ARG A 44 -57.52 -40.59 4.80
C ARG A 44 -57.27 -39.25 4.14
N TYR A 45 -57.39 -38.14 4.85
CA TYR A 45 -57.09 -36.80 4.34
C TYR A 45 -55.63 -36.37 4.48
N ALA A 46 -54.90 -36.97 5.42
CA ALA A 46 -53.47 -36.72 5.57
C ALA A 46 -52.60 -37.32 4.44
N ALA A 47 -53.18 -38.25 3.65
CA ALA A 47 -52.41 -38.98 2.62
C ALA A 47 -52.32 -38.31 1.24
N THR A 48 -52.80 -37.06 1.08
CA THR A 48 -52.85 -36.39 -0.24
C THR A 48 -52.22 -35.02 -0.28
N GLY A 49 -51.38 -34.66 0.73
CA GLY A 49 -50.52 -33.47 0.63
C GLY A 49 -49.21 -33.85 -0.08
N PRO A 50 -48.72 -33.03 -1.02
CA PRO A 50 -47.39 -33.26 -1.58
C PRO A 50 -46.36 -33.21 -0.45
N ASP A 51 -45.53 -34.24 -0.37
CA ASP A 51 -44.46 -34.36 0.63
C ASP A 51 -43.56 -33.11 0.60
N PRO A 52 -43.50 -32.29 1.67
CA PRO A 52 -42.68 -31.09 1.69
C PRO A 52 -41.18 -31.38 1.53
N ALA A 53 -40.77 -32.61 1.75
CA ALA A 53 -39.38 -33.07 1.53
C ALA A 53 -39.03 -33.21 0.03
N VAL A 54 -40.05 -33.35 -0.86
CA VAL A 54 -39.83 -33.49 -2.32
C VAL A 54 -39.70 -32.09 -2.96
N GLN A 55 -40.28 -31.03 -2.37
CA GLN A 55 -40.18 -29.67 -2.90
C GLN A 55 -38.85 -28.96 -2.58
N ALA A 56 -38.04 -29.48 -1.64
CA ALA A 56 -36.75 -28.90 -1.26
C ALA A 56 -35.61 -29.29 -2.22
N LYS A 57 -35.85 -30.00 -3.30
CA LYS A 57 -34.83 -30.52 -4.22
C LYS A 57 -34.75 -29.83 -5.58
N THR A 58 -35.40 -28.68 -5.73
CA THR A 58 -35.15 -27.85 -6.92
C THR A 58 -33.91 -26.98 -6.65
N VAL A 59 -32.74 -27.56 -6.89
CA VAL A 59 -31.50 -26.78 -6.90
C VAL A 59 -31.62 -25.77 -8.04
N ILE A 60 -31.76 -24.50 -7.70
CA ILE A 60 -31.72 -23.44 -8.70
C ILE A 60 -30.25 -23.29 -9.11
N PRO A 61 -29.90 -23.60 -10.37
CA PRO A 61 -28.54 -23.54 -10.80
C PRO A 61 -28.05 -22.09 -10.80
N VAL A 62 -26.98 -21.80 -10.08
CA VAL A 62 -26.34 -20.51 -10.06
C VAL A 62 -25.19 -20.51 -11.08
N TRP A 63 -25.24 -19.55 -11.99
CA TRP A 63 -24.28 -19.42 -13.07
C TRP A 63 -23.39 -18.20 -12.86
N ALA A 64 -22.11 -18.34 -13.11
CA ALA A 64 -21.17 -17.23 -13.23
C ALA A 64 -20.54 -17.21 -14.62
N LYS A 65 -20.04 -16.07 -15.05
CA LYS A 65 -19.34 -15.94 -16.33
C LYS A 65 -17.84 -16.17 -16.15
N VAL A 66 -17.23 -16.75 -17.16
CA VAL A 66 -15.78 -16.73 -17.32
C VAL A 66 -15.37 -15.31 -17.69
N GLU A 67 -14.47 -14.72 -16.93
CA GLU A 67 -13.99 -13.37 -17.12
C GLU A 67 -12.50 -13.34 -17.36
N GLU A 68 -12.03 -12.39 -18.17
CA GLU A 68 -10.61 -12.05 -18.18
C GLU A 68 -10.31 -11.17 -16.99
N ARG A 69 -9.47 -11.65 -16.08
CA ARG A 69 -9.20 -10.97 -14.83
C ARG A 69 -7.75 -11.15 -14.38
N THR A 70 -7.20 -10.13 -13.76
CA THR A 70 -5.95 -10.27 -13.03
C THR A 70 -6.25 -10.90 -11.67
N VAL A 71 -5.93 -12.18 -11.50
CA VAL A 71 -6.00 -12.88 -10.22
C VAL A 71 -4.60 -12.89 -9.64
N SER A 72 -4.30 -12.04 -8.67
CA SER A 72 -3.00 -12.00 -8.00
C SER A 72 -3.20 -12.17 -6.50
N GLU A 73 -2.47 -13.08 -5.89
CA GLU A 73 -2.24 -13.03 -4.45
C GLU A 73 -1.33 -11.83 -4.18
N GLY A 74 -1.91 -10.73 -3.74
CA GLY A 74 -1.12 -9.62 -3.25
C GLY A 74 -0.33 -10.07 -2.03
N LEU A 75 0.99 -10.10 -2.15
CA LEU A 75 1.86 -10.32 -0.99
C LEU A 75 1.72 -9.11 -0.07
N ALA A 76 1.15 -9.32 1.12
CA ALA A 76 1.08 -8.29 2.14
C ALA A 76 2.38 -8.29 2.96
N ILE A 77 3.07 -7.17 2.98
CA ILE A 77 4.34 -6.96 3.67
C ILE A 77 4.16 -5.80 4.64
N ALA A 78 4.57 -5.97 5.89
CA ALA A 78 4.62 -4.88 6.85
C ALA A 78 5.97 -4.16 6.76
N GLY A 79 5.94 -2.83 6.74
CA GLY A 79 7.13 -1.99 6.72
C GLY A 79 7.01 -0.78 7.63
N THR A 80 8.08 -0.01 7.70
CA THR A 80 8.15 1.24 8.45
C THR A 80 8.58 2.35 7.51
N THR A 81 7.89 3.47 7.58
CA THR A 81 8.28 4.68 6.84
C THR A 81 9.53 5.28 7.46
N LYS A 82 10.54 5.52 6.65
CA LYS A 82 11.80 6.17 7.02
C LYS A 82 11.84 7.59 6.43
N ALA A 83 12.48 8.49 7.14
CA ALA A 83 12.85 9.78 6.56
C ALA A 83 13.81 9.57 5.39
N GLY A 84 13.84 10.54 4.48
CA GLY A 84 14.86 10.59 3.44
C GLY A 84 16.27 10.61 4.03
N GLU A 85 17.23 10.21 3.24
CA GLU A 85 18.64 10.34 3.63
C GLU A 85 19.01 11.83 3.70
N THR A 86 19.83 12.20 4.66
CA THR A 86 20.27 13.58 4.82
C THR A 86 21.78 13.68 4.60
N ALA A 87 22.21 14.75 3.95
CA ALA A 87 23.62 15.08 3.81
C ALA A 87 23.95 16.35 4.59
N PRO A 88 25.06 16.37 5.34
CA PRO A 88 25.55 17.57 5.97
C PRO A 88 26.19 18.49 4.94
N ILE A 89 25.94 19.78 5.04
CA ILE A 89 26.71 20.82 4.35
C ILE A 89 27.75 21.34 5.32
N SER A 90 28.98 20.89 5.16
CA SER A 90 30.11 21.33 5.92
C SER A 90 31.03 22.15 5.04
N ALA A 91 31.44 23.32 5.50
CA ALA A 91 32.43 24.15 4.82
C ALA A 91 33.83 23.87 5.39
N ARG A 92 34.78 23.84 4.51
CA ARG A 92 36.21 23.72 4.86
C ARG A 92 36.80 25.13 4.87
N THR A 93 36.89 25.74 6.04
CA THR A 93 37.45 27.10 6.18
C THR A 93 38.92 27.05 6.54
N ASN A 94 39.65 28.13 6.20
CA ASN A 94 41.07 28.32 6.54
C ASN A 94 41.30 29.00 7.89
N GLY A 95 40.25 29.30 8.67
CA GLY A 95 40.30 30.00 9.96
C GLY A 95 39.38 29.33 11.00
N GLU A 96 39.09 30.05 12.07
CA GLU A 96 38.07 29.58 13.03
C GLU A 96 36.72 29.49 12.35
N PRO A 97 36.11 28.31 12.29
CA PRO A 97 34.92 28.10 11.51
C PRO A 97 33.64 28.54 12.27
N VAL A 98 33.58 29.76 12.73
CA VAL A 98 32.41 30.30 13.43
C VAL A 98 31.37 30.73 12.41
N LEU A 99 30.13 30.32 12.57
CA LEU A 99 29.00 30.78 11.75
C LEU A 99 28.66 32.23 12.11
N VAL A 100 28.88 33.14 11.18
CA VAL A 100 28.65 34.56 11.38
C VAL A 100 27.26 34.97 10.88
N TYR A 101 26.80 34.36 9.81
CA TYR A 101 25.49 34.64 9.24
C TYR A 101 24.85 33.36 8.70
N GLN A 102 23.55 33.15 8.99
CA GLN A 102 22.74 32.05 8.49
C GLN A 102 21.58 32.59 7.65
N ASN A 103 21.53 32.18 6.39
CA ASN A 103 20.48 32.59 5.46
C ASN A 103 19.34 31.59 5.35
N GLN A 104 19.55 30.35 5.80
CA GLN A 104 18.60 29.25 5.61
C GLN A 104 17.82 28.95 6.89
N LYS A 105 16.66 28.29 6.70
CA LYS A 105 15.80 27.77 7.80
C LYS A 105 15.33 26.35 7.44
N PRO A 106 15.05 25.51 8.43
CA PRO A 106 14.40 24.23 8.17
C PRO A 106 13.11 24.39 7.36
N GLY A 107 12.93 23.56 6.35
CA GLY A 107 11.83 23.64 5.39
C GLY A 107 12.10 24.46 4.14
N ASN A 108 13.18 25.24 4.07
CA ASN A 108 13.59 25.89 2.83
C ASN A 108 14.03 24.86 1.80
N VAL A 109 13.82 25.15 0.53
CA VAL A 109 14.28 24.32 -0.59
C VAL A 109 15.49 24.97 -1.22
N LEU A 110 16.64 24.31 -1.18
CA LEU A 110 17.88 24.73 -1.80
C LEU A 110 17.98 24.26 -3.25
N LYS A 111 18.53 25.12 -4.09
CA LYS A 111 18.86 24.86 -5.49
C LYS A 111 20.28 25.30 -5.78
N ALA A 112 20.83 24.87 -6.90
CA ALA A 112 22.12 25.34 -7.37
C ALA A 112 22.14 26.88 -7.48
N GLY A 113 23.18 27.48 -6.92
CA GLY A 113 23.36 28.94 -6.84
C GLY A 113 22.87 29.55 -5.54
N ASP A 114 22.15 28.85 -4.68
CA ASP A 114 21.64 29.42 -3.42
C ASP A 114 22.75 29.69 -2.41
N PHE A 115 22.61 30.80 -1.70
CA PHE A 115 23.48 31.21 -0.62
C PHE A 115 23.00 30.61 0.71
N ILE A 116 23.91 29.99 1.46
CA ILE A 116 23.60 29.34 2.75
C ILE A 116 23.89 30.24 3.92
N GLY A 117 25.06 30.84 3.98
CA GLY A 117 25.51 31.68 5.08
C GLY A 117 26.98 32.05 4.97
N ILE A 118 27.52 32.64 6.05
CA ILE A 118 28.92 33.05 6.14
C ILE A 118 29.57 32.38 7.32
N ILE A 119 30.70 31.68 7.07
CA ILE A 119 31.53 31.05 8.10
C ILE A 119 32.84 31.81 8.17
N GLY A 120 33.10 32.51 9.32
CA GLY A 120 34.21 33.46 9.40
C GLY A 120 34.06 34.59 8.41
N ALA A 121 34.90 34.63 7.39
CA ALA A 121 34.83 35.56 6.27
C ALA A 121 34.32 34.94 4.97
N ASP A 122 34.14 33.62 4.96
CA ASP A 122 33.86 32.86 3.75
C ASP A 122 32.35 32.67 3.52
N PRO A 123 31.76 33.22 2.43
CA PRO A 123 30.38 32.93 2.06
C PRO A 123 30.28 31.50 1.50
N VAL A 124 29.19 30.80 1.82
CA VAL A 124 28.95 29.44 1.37
C VAL A 124 27.76 29.40 0.44
N PHE A 125 27.98 28.90 -0.78
CA PHE A 125 26.97 28.67 -1.82
C PHE A 125 26.80 27.18 -2.11
N VAL A 126 25.60 26.80 -2.51
CA VAL A 126 25.32 25.47 -3.05
C VAL A 126 25.55 25.46 -4.55
N LEU A 127 26.27 24.48 -5.03
CA LEU A 127 26.35 24.14 -6.44
C LEU A 127 26.00 22.67 -6.65
N GLU A 128 25.63 22.33 -7.86
CA GLU A 128 25.21 20.99 -8.25
C GLU A 128 26.33 20.29 -9.03
N GLY A 129 26.67 19.07 -8.66
CA GLY A 129 27.65 18.33 -9.45
C GLY A 129 28.17 17.06 -8.77
N PRO A 130 28.87 16.21 -9.54
CA PRO A 130 29.44 14.99 -8.99
C PRO A 130 30.76 15.21 -8.26
N LEU A 131 31.45 16.34 -8.46
CA LEU A 131 32.81 16.55 -8.01
C LEU A 131 32.95 17.81 -7.15
N PRO A 132 33.30 17.68 -5.86
CA PRO A 132 33.61 18.85 -5.03
C PRO A 132 34.97 19.43 -5.41
N LEU A 133 35.15 20.76 -5.22
CA LEU A 133 36.45 21.40 -5.33
C LEU A 133 37.39 20.86 -4.24
N TYR A 134 38.54 20.36 -4.65
CA TYR A 134 39.59 19.88 -3.73
C TYR A 134 40.71 20.91 -3.52
N ARG A 135 40.79 21.96 -4.35
CA ARG A 135 41.76 23.08 -4.31
C ARG A 135 41.05 24.38 -4.62
N ASP A 136 41.73 25.50 -4.26
CA ASP A 136 41.35 26.79 -4.76
C ASP A 136 41.75 26.92 -6.23
N LEU A 137 40.96 27.70 -7.00
CA LEU A 137 41.18 27.86 -8.43
C LEU A 137 41.48 29.32 -8.75
N ASN A 138 42.56 29.54 -9.53
CA ASN A 138 43.02 30.84 -9.98
C ASN A 138 42.96 30.93 -11.50
N LEU A 139 43.06 32.13 -12.01
CA LEU A 139 43.11 32.38 -13.46
C LEU A 139 44.20 31.54 -14.11
N GLY A 140 43.85 30.80 -15.17
CA GLY A 140 44.74 29.89 -15.90
C GLY A 140 44.82 28.46 -15.37
N ASP A 141 44.28 28.15 -14.17
CA ASP A 141 44.15 26.77 -13.67
C ASP A 141 43.29 25.92 -14.60
N ASN A 142 43.65 24.65 -14.79
CA ASN A 142 42.93 23.73 -15.64
C ASN A 142 42.77 22.35 -15.01
N GLY A 143 41.76 21.64 -15.45
CA GLY A 143 41.48 20.26 -14.99
C GLY A 143 40.01 19.90 -15.08
N ASP A 144 39.71 18.64 -14.73
CA ASP A 144 38.34 18.12 -14.67
C ASP A 144 37.53 18.77 -13.56
N ASP A 145 38.18 19.21 -12.47
CA ASP A 145 37.59 19.97 -11.39
C ASP A 145 37.11 21.34 -11.88
N VAL A 146 37.89 22.01 -12.72
CA VAL A 146 37.48 23.31 -13.35
C VAL A 146 36.31 23.10 -14.29
N LEU A 147 36.35 22.05 -15.14
CA LEU A 147 35.25 21.73 -16.04
C LEU A 147 33.95 21.41 -15.28
N ALA A 148 34.06 20.62 -14.19
CA ALA A 148 32.92 20.30 -13.34
C ALA A 148 32.33 21.55 -12.67
N PHE A 149 33.19 22.45 -12.17
CA PHE A 149 32.78 23.71 -11.56
C PHE A 149 32.09 24.66 -12.57
N GLN A 150 32.64 24.77 -13.79
CA GLN A 150 32.01 25.56 -14.85
C GLN A 150 30.62 25.01 -15.23
N LYS A 151 30.45 23.67 -15.29
CA LYS A 151 29.14 23.04 -15.48
C LYS A 151 28.19 23.37 -14.34
N ALA A 152 28.66 23.30 -13.09
CA ALA A 152 27.88 23.64 -11.90
C ALA A 152 27.42 25.11 -11.89
N LEU A 153 28.28 26.05 -12.29
CA LEU A 153 27.92 27.45 -12.46
C LEU A 153 26.83 27.64 -13.52
N ASN A 154 26.98 26.97 -14.68
CA ASN A 154 25.97 27.03 -15.74
C ASN A 154 24.61 26.45 -15.26
N SER A 155 24.60 25.35 -14.52
CA SER A 155 23.38 24.78 -13.91
C SER A 155 22.74 25.75 -12.92
N ALA A 156 23.55 26.53 -12.22
CA ALA A 156 23.08 27.59 -11.29
C ALA A 156 22.61 28.88 -12.01
N GLY A 157 22.69 28.95 -13.36
CA GLY A 157 22.27 30.10 -14.15
C GLY A 157 23.36 31.15 -14.34
N TYR A 158 24.61 30.90 -13.92
CA TYR A 158 25.74 31.78 -14.09
C TYR A 158 26.59 31.29 -15.26
N ALA A 159 26.20 31.69 -16.47
CA ALA A 159 26.80 31.22 -17.71
C ALA A 159 28.29 31.51 -17.79
N THR A 160 29.08 30.48 -18.15
CA THR A 160 30.51 30.57 -18.44
C THR A 160 30.88 29.48 -19.46
N ALA A 161 31.99 29.69 -20.19
CA ALA A 161 32.52 28.71 -21.12
C ALA A 161 32.97 27.43 -20.38
N GLN A 162 32.61 26.27 -20.88
CA GLN A 162 33.01 24.96 -20.32
C GLN A 162 34.32 24.51 -20.97
N SER A 163 35.38 25.24 -20.75
CA SER A 163 36.70 25.02 -21.36
C SER A 163 37.58 24.05 -20.58
N GLY A 164 37.25 23.83 -19.29
CA GLY A 164 38.12 23.12 -18.35
C GLY A 164 39.33 24.00 -17.91
N THR A 165 39.36 25.28 -18.24
CA THR A 165 40.37 26.25 -17.82
C THR A 165 39.68 27.46 -17.21
N VAL A 166 40.15 27.92 -16.04
CA VAL A 166 39.65 29.16 -15.40
C VAL A 166 40.05 30.37 -16.25
N THR A 167 39.06 31.01 -16.83
CA THR A 167 39.20 32.23 -17.62
C THR A 167 38.59 33.41 -16.89
N GLU A 168 38.78 34.61 -17.38
CA GLU A 168 38.10 35.84 -16.90
C GLU A 168 36.57 35.66 -16.91
N ASP A 169 36.04 35.04 -17.95
CA ASP A 169 34.59 34.69 -18.04
C ASP A 169 34.14 33.80 -16.87
N THR A 170 34.98 32.85 -16.45
CA THR A 170 34.70 32.00 -15.27
C THR A 170 34.70 32.85 -13.98
N LEU A 171 35.67 33.74 -13.79
CA LEU A 171 35.74 34.61 -12.63
C LEU A 171 34.57 35.62 -12.62
N ASP A 172 34.18 36.15 -13.79
CA ASP A 172 33.01 37.00 -13.95
C ASP A 172 31.70 36.27 -13.58
N ALA A 173 31.53 35.02 -13.97
CA ALA A 173 30.39 34.21 -13.58
C ALA A 173 30.30 34.03 -12.06
N VAL A 174 31.43 33.75 -11.41
CA VAL A 174 31.53 33.68 -9.95
C VAL A 174 31.24 35.03 -9.30
N THR A 175 31.76 36.10 -9.86
CA THR A 175 31.50 37.46 -9.37
C THR A 175 29.99 37.79 -9.45
N ARG A 176 29.31 37.39 -10.53
CA ARG A 176 27.86 37.58 -10.64
C ARG A 176 27.09 36.75 -9.59
N LEU A 177 27.52 35.52 -9.32
CA LEU A 177 26.95 34.69 -8.25
C LEU A 177 27.08 35.37 -6.88
N HIS A 178 28.29 35.85 -6.54
CA HIS A 178 28.53 36.53 -5.27
C HIS A 178 27.72 37.82 -5.16
N ARG A 179 27.70 38.67 -6.21
CA ARG A 179 26.96 39.94 -6.22
C ARG A 179 25.44 39.78 -6.13
N ALA A 180 24.92 38.65 -6.57
CA ALA A 180 23.50 38.37 -6.44
C ALA A 180 23.04 38.18 -4.98
N HIS A 181 23.96 37.82 -4.08
CA HIS A 181 23.64 37.47 -2.69
C HIS A 181 24.39 38.31 -1.64
N LEU A 182 25.48 38.98 -2.01
CA LEU A 182 26.37 39.68 -1.11
C LEU A 182 26.53 41.15 -1.51
N THR A 183 26.64 42.05 -0.51
CA THR A 183 26.78 43.49 -0.73
C THR A 183 28.22 43.96 -0.75
N GLY A 184 29.17 43.21 -0.25
CA GLY A 184 30.58 43.59 -0.07
C GLY A 184 31.55 43.00 -1.08
N VAL A 185 31.08 42.66 -2.29
CA VAL A 185 31.96 42.10 -3.33
C VAL A 185 32.84 43.20 -3.90
N PRO A 186 34.19 43.02 -3.97
CA PRO A 186 35.12 44.01 -4.52
C PRO A 186 34.75 44.46 -5.91
N SER A 187 35.10 45.70 -6.27
CA SER A 187 34.81 46.26 -7.59
C SER A 187 35.52 45.50 -8.72
N GLU A 188 36.73 45.01 -8.46
CA GLU A 188 37.53 44.15 -9.35
C GLU A 188 36.94 42.73 -9.48
N GLY A 189 35.98 42.37 -8.65
CA GLY A 189 35.37 41.05 -8.65
C GLY A 189 36.14 40.03 -7.83
N VAL A 190 35.78 38.76 -8.03
CA VAL A 190 36.42 37.59 -7.41
C VAL A 190 37.63 37.24 -8.25
N THR A 191 38.83 37.21 -7.62
CA THR A 191 40.11 36.88 -8.27
C THR A 191 40.54 35.41 -8.03
N THR A 192 40.05 34.79 -6.97
CA THR A 192 40.32 33.40 -6.61
C THR A 192 39.03 32.71 -6.24
N ILE A 193 38.79 31.54 -6.78
CA ILE A 193 37.63 30.70 -6.47
C ILE A 193 38.04 29.85 -5.28
N ALA A 194 37.72 30.28 -4.06
CA ALA A 194 38.05 29.56 -2.85
C ALA A 194 37.13 28.34 -2.70
N ARG A 195 37.71 27.15 -2.54
CA ARG A 195 36.98 25.88 -2.36
C ARG A 195 36.04 25.89 -1.14
N SER A 196 36.39 26.71 -0.12
CA SER A 196 35.58 26.88 1.10
C SER A 196 34.19 27.48 0.81
N ASN A 197 34.07 28.21 -0.30
CA ASN A 197 32.85 28.95 -0.61
C ASN A 197 31.77 28.07 -1.29
N TYR A 198 32.08 26.83 -1.64
CA TYR A 198 31.16 26.01 -2.44
C TYR A 198 30.92 24.64 -1.82
N ALA A 199 29.67 24.37 -1.49
CA ALA A 199 29.15 23.04 -1.15
C ALA A 199 28.55 22.40 -2.40
N ILE A 200 29.06 21.25 -2.82
CA ILE A 200 28.57 20.54 -3.98
C ILE A 200 27.59 19.47 -3.52
N LEU A 201 26.35 19.55 -3.99
CA LEU A 201 25.28 18.60 -3.72
C LEU A 201 24.96 17.80 -4.99
N PRO A 202 24.34 16.60 -4.86
CA PRO A 202 23.74 15.92 -6.00
C PRO A 202 22.74 16.82 -6.74
N GLY A 203 22.43 16.51 -8.00
CA GLY A 203 21.48 17.27 -8.78
C GLY A 203 20.06 17.26 -8.18
N GLY A 204 19.35 18.39 -8.35
CA GLY A 204 17.98 18.56 -7.92
C GLY A 204 17.76 19.61 -6.83
N SER A 205 16.57 19.58 -6.23
CA SER A 205 16.19 20.45 -5.11
C SER A 205 16.29 19.69 -3.81
N HIS A 206 16.85 20.35 -2.78
CA HIS A 206 17.10 19.71 -1.48
C HIS A 206 16.39 20.48 -0.36
N THR A 207 15.57 19.81 0.42
CA THR A 207 14.92 20.43 1.59
C THR A 207 15.89 20.53 2.75
N VAL A 208 16.03 21.71 3.33
CA VAL A 208 16.82 21.95 4.55
C VAL A 208 16.10 21.28 5.73
N THR A 209 16.77 20.36 6.41
CA THR A 209 16.22 19.66 7.58
C THR A 209 16.67 20.27 8.89
N ALA A 210 17.89 20.81 8.93
CA ALA A 210 18.47 21.46 10.10
C ALA A 210 19.47 22.54 9.67
N VAL A 211 19.69 23.53 10.54
CA VAL A 211 20.70 24.58 10.37
C VAL A 211 21.42 24.84 11.68
N ALA A 212 22.70 25.20 11.62
CA ALA A 212 23.45 25.67 12.77
C ALA A 212 23.00 27.08 13.19
N ALA A 213 23.10 27.37 14.48
CA ALA A 213 22.85 28.73 14.99
C ALA A 213 24.08 29.64 14.79
N VAL A 214 23.83 30.92 14.56
CA VAL A 214 24.91 31.95 14.50
C VAL A 214 25.72 31.91 15.79
N GLY A 215 27.04 32.00 15.66
CA GLY A 215 28.00 31.92 16.76
C GLY A 215 28.49 30.49 17.06
N GLN A 216 27.96 29.47 16.42
CA GLN A 216 28.44 28.09 16.57
C GLN A 216 29.66 27.80 15.70
N LEU A 217 30.51 26.91 16.19
CA LEU A 217 31.63 26.36 15.41
C LEU A 217 31.10 25.31 14.42
N ILE A 218 31.46 25.45 13.16
CA ILE A 218 31.05 24.55 12.08
C ILE A 218 32.15 23.51 11.86
N ASN A 219 31.77 22.24 11.88
CA ASN A 219 32.65 21.10 11.64
C ASN A 219 31.81 19.92 11.14
N ASP A 220 32.43 18.76 10.93
CA ASP A 220 31.75 17.57 10.44
C ASP A 220 30.62 17.07 11.38
N GLY A 221 30.74 17.34 12.70
CA GLY A 221 29.70 17.02 13.69
C GLY A 221 28.65 18.10 13.86
N ASN A 222 28.89 19.32 13.38
CA ASN A 222 27.98 20.46 13.43
C ASN A 222 28.01 21.22 12.07
N PRO A 223 27.34 20.69 11.05
CA PRO A 223 27.32 21.31 9.72
C PRO A 223 26.56 22.64 9.71
N ILE A 224 26.88 23.53 8.76
CA ILE A 224 26.12 24.78 8.59
C ILE A 224 24.66 24.55 8.30
N ALA A 225 24.34 23.52 7.55
CA ALA A 225 22.97 23.02 7.29
C ALA A 225 23.03 21.52 7.01
N SER A 226 21.91 20.83 7.22
CA SER A 226 21.66 19.49 6.72
C SER A 226 20.52 19.54 5.73
N VAL A 227 20.66 18.81 4.65
CA VAL A 227 19.65 18.74 3.59
C VAL A 227 19.20 17.31 3.33
N GLU A 228 17.96 17.15 2.95
CA GLU A 228 17.42 15.88 2.49
C GLU A 228 17.93 15.60 1.06
N THR A 229 18.55 14.45 0.87
CA THR A 229 19.12 14.03 -0.43
C THR A 229 18.29 12.93 -1.10
N SER A 230 17.36 12.36 -0.39
CA SER A 230 16.36 11.43 -0.94
C SER A 230 15.01 11.67 -0.29
N GLU A 231 13.95 11.31 -0.98
CA GLU A 231 12.60 11.38 -0.46
C GLU A 231 12.37 10.33 0.64
N PRO A 232 11.36 10.53 1.53
CA PRO A 232 10.91 9.50 2.45
C PRO A 232 10.56 8.21 1.72
N TYR A 233 10.88 7.09 2.33
CA TYR A 233 10.65 5.77 1.75
C TYR A 233 10.11 4.79 2.81
N VAL A 234 9.56 3.67 2.36
CA VAL A 234 9.17 2.58 3.26
C VAL A 234 10.25 1.51 3.21
N GLU A 235 10.69 1.04 4.38
CA GLU A 235 11.63 -0.07 4.52
C GLU A 235 10.97 -1.25 5.22
N SER A 236 11.23 -2.44 4.74
CA SER A 236 10.74 -3.67 5.32
C SER A 236 11.82 -4.75 5.33
N SER A 237 11.93 -5.47 6.42
CA SER A 237 12.65 -6.75 6.47
C SER A 237 11.71 -7.85 5.98
N VAL A 238 12.01 -8.44 4.85
CA VAL A 238 11.15 -9.41 4.14
C VAL A 238 11.82 -10.78 4.17
N GLU A 239 11.09 -11.79 4.60
CA GLU A 239 11.55 -13.18 4.61
C GLU A 239 12.04 -13.61 3.22
N LEU A 240 13.11 -14.40 3.16
CA LEU A 240 13.77 -14.80 1.90
C LEU A 240 12.81 -15.44 0.89
N SER A 241 11.88 -16.26 1.36
CA SER A 241 10.86 -16.94 0.53
C SER A 241 9.96 -15.94 -0.21
N VAL A 242 9.64 -14.83 0.43
CA VAL A 242 8.83 -13.73 -0.13
C VAL A 242 9.70 -12.80 -0.96
N ALA A 243 10.89 -12.44 -0.47
CA ALA A 243 11.81 -11.53 -1.15
C ALA A 243 12.24 -12.05 -2.53
N ASN A 244 12.38 -13.37 -2.70
CA ASN A 244 12.71 -13.99 -3.97
C ASN A 244 11.61 -13.88 -5.04
N LYS A 245 10.38 -13.51 -4.64
CA LYS A 245 9.24 -13.26 -5.55
C LYS A 245 9.14 -11.80 -5.98
N LEU A 246 9.92 -10.91 -5.35
CA LEU A 246 9.92 -9.47 -5.62
C LEU A 246 11.07 -9.10 -6.56
N LYS A 247 10.86 -8.07 -7.35
CA LYS A 247 11.88 -7.49 -8.23
C LYS A 247 11.90 -5.97 -8.06
N ALA A 248 13.09 -5.40 -8.15
CA ALA A 248 13.21 -3.95 -8.27
C ALA A 248 12.47 -3.47 -9.52
N GLY A 249 11.69 -2.39 -9.39
CA GLY A 249 10.78 -1.90 -10.42
C GLY A 249 9.34 -2.41 -10.32
N ASP A 250 9.04 -3.43 -9.50
CA ASP A 250 7.67 -3.90 -9.31
C ASP A 250 6.80 -2.83 -8.65
N ARG A 251 5.57 -2.68 -9.15
CA ARG A 251 4.57 -1.76 -8.59
C ARG A 251 3.92 -2.36 -7.35
N VAL A 252 3.75 -1.50 -6.35
CA VAL A 252 3.13 -1.85 -5.08
C VAL A 252 2.09 -0.81 -4.67
N SER A 253 1.16 -1.20 -3.83
CA SER A 253 0.27 -0.27 -3.14
C SER A 253 0.72 -0.16 -1.69
N LEU A 254 1.00 1.06 -1.25
CA LEU A 254 1.42 1.41 0.10
C LEU A 254 0.23 1.99 0.86
N ARG A 255 -0.13 1.39 1.96
CA ARG A 255 -1.17 1.90 2.87
C ARG A 255 -0.53 2.38 4.15
N THR A 256 -0.68 3.67 4.43
CA THR A 256 -0.23 4.34 5.64
C THR A 256 -1.42 4.86 6.45
N SER A 257 -1.19 5.50 7.59
CA SER A 257 -2.23 6.18 8.36
C SER A 257 -2.85 7.38 7.62
N THR A 258 -2.09 7.98 6.69
CA THR A 258 -2.52 9.14 5.87
C THR A 258 -3.28 8.72 4.61
N GLY A 259 -3.34 7.42 4.29
CA GLY A 259 -4.06 6.89 3.15
C GLY A 259 -3.30 5.85 2.35
N SER A 260 -3.79 5.55 1.16
CA SER A 260 -3.12 4.65 0.21
C SER A 260 -2.45 5.46 -0.89
N VAL A 261 -1.25 5.04 -1.28
CA VAL A 261 -0.47 5.61 -2.38
C VAL A 261 0.17 4.48 -3.16
N GLU A 262 0.27 4.64 -4.47
CA GLU A 262 1.03 3.71 -5.32
C GLU A 262 2.52 3.98 -5.15
N GLY A 263 3.32 2.95 -5.38
CA GLY A 263 4.77 3.04 -5.24
C GLY A 263 5.49 1.97 -6.03
N THR A 264 6.80 1.93 -5.87
CA THR A 264 7.68 1.01 -6.61
C THR A 264 8.74 0.45 -5.68
N ILE A 265 9.14 -0.80 -5.89
CA ILE A 265 10.31 -1.39 -5.22
C ILE A 265 11.57 -0.75 -5.80
N THR A 266 12.31 0.02 -4.99
CA THR A 266 13.53 0.69 -5.43
C THR A 266 14.76 -0.18 -5.29
N SER A 267 14.85 -0.94 -4.21
CA SER A 267 15.99 -1.84 -4.00
C SER A 267 15.62 -3.04 -3.14
N ILE A 268 16.35 -4.14 -3.37
CA ILE A 268 16.31 -5.35 -2.56
C ILE A 268 17.75 -5.56 -2.09
N GLY A 269 17.95 -5.42 -0.79
CA GLY A 269 19.26 -5.55 -0.15
C GLY A 269 19.78 -6.98 -0.10
N GLU A 270 20.95 -7.13 0.48
CA GLU A 270 21.57 -8.43 0.69
C GLU A 270 20.86 -9.23 1.79
N LEU A 271 21.19 -10.53 1.85
CA LEU A 271 20.68 -11.42 2.86
C LEU A 271 21.20 -11.02 4.25
N GLN A 272 20.27 -10.84 5.18
CA GLN A 272 20.54 -10.52 6.58
C GLN A 272 19.86 -11.54 7.48
N ASN A 273 20.41 -11.72 8.69
CA ASN A 273 19.78 -12.56 9.70
C ASN A 273 18.92 -11.66 10.61
N ASP A 274 17.59 -11.72 10.43
CA ASP A 274 16.64 -10.99 11.26
C ASP A 274 16.29 -11.83 12.49
N PRO A 275 16.42 -11.29 13.72
CA PRO A 275 16.15 -12.05 14.94
C PRO A 275 14.72 -12.59 15.04
N SER A 276 13.76 -11.95 14.38
CA SER A 276 12.34 -12.31 14.42
C SER A 276 11.86 -13.11 13.21
N LYS A 277 12.56 -13.03 12.07
CA LYS A 277 12.15 -13.62 10.79
C LYS A 277 13.17 -14.62 10.21
N GLY A 278 14.33 -14.75 10.84
CA GLY A 278 15.42 -15.57 10.32
C GLY A 278 16.09 -14.94 9.10
N ALA A 279 16.29 -15.74 8.04
CA ALA A 279 16.89 -15.26 6.80
C ALA A 279 15.93 -14.28 6.08
N ALA A 280 16.30 -13.01 6.01
CA ALA A 280 15.50 -11.93 5.46
C ALA A 280 16.33 -10.99 4.58
N LYS A 281 15.67 -10.22 3.72
CA LYS A 281 16.28 -9.13 2.95
C LYS A 281 15.60 -7.82 3.29
N SER A 282 16.38 -6.74 3.39
CA SER A 282 15.82 -5.39 3.44
C SER A 282 15.30 -5.01 2.06
N VAL A 283 14.06 -4.54 2.00
CA VAL A 283 13.42 -4.08 0.76
C VAL A 283 12.98 -2.64 0.97
N ARG A 284 13.36 -1.75 0.04
CA ARG A 284 12.97 -0.35 0.03
C ARG A 284 11.91 -0.10 -1.03
N PHE A 285 10.93 0.71 -0.66
CA PHE A 285 9.80 1.09 -1.50
C PHE A 285 9.70 2.62 -1.54
N SER A 286 9.66 3.19 -2.73
CA SER A 286 9.31 4.60 -2.94
C SER A 286 7.80 4.75 -3.12
N ALA A 287 7.25 5.89 -2.72
CA ALA A 287 5.87 6.28 -3.05
C ALA A 287 5.87 7.24 -4.24
N ASP A 288 4.85 7.20 -5.07
CA ASP A 288 4.65 8.17 -6.16
C ASP A 288 4.32 9.58 -5.60
N ASP A 289 3.79 9.63 -4.38
CA ASP A 289 3.56 10.86 -3.62
C ASP A 289 4.20 10.71 -2.23
N PRO A 290 5.47 11.12 -2.09
CA PRO A 290 6.23 10.99 -0.83
C PRO A 290 5.65 11.80 0.33
N SER A 291 4.85 12.85 0.06
CA SER A 291 4.22 13.67 1.10
C SER A 291 3.24 12.88 1.98
N LYS A 292 2.76 11.72 1.50
CA LYS A 292 1.91 10.78 2.24
C LYS A 292 2.69 9.83 3.14
N LEU A 293 4.01 9.88 3.11
CA LEU A 293 4.86 9.07 3.97
C LEU A 293 5.28 9.88 5.20
N THR A 294 4.72 9.58 6.35
CA THR A 294 5.14 10.18 7.62
C THR A 294 6.21 9.29 8.26
N PRO A 295 7.46 9.78 8.42
CA PRO A 295 8.53 9.00 9.02
C PRO A 295 8.17 8.43 10.39
N GLY A 296 8.62 7.21 10.67
CA GLY A 296 8.36 6.50 11.93
C GLY A 296 7.04 5.73 11.97
N GLN A 297 6.15 5.91 11.00
CA GLN A 297 4.87 5.20 10.96
C GLN A 297 4.96 3.85 10.26
N SER A 298 4.08 2.93 10.68
CA SER A 298 3.93 1.64 10.00
C SER A 298 3.21 1.81 8.66
N ALA A 299 3.65 1.04 7.68
CA ALA A 299 3.03 0.94 6.37
C ALA A 299 2.71 -0.51 6.03
N SER A 300 1.58 -0.75 5.38
CA SER A 300 1.25 -2.04 4.79
C SER A 300 1.46 -1.98 3.28
N ILE A 301 2.35 -2.81 2.78
CA ILE A 301 2.73 -2.88 1.38
C ILE A 301 2.01 -4.07 0.76
N THR A 302 1.29 -3.86 -0.34
CA THR A 302 0.69 -4.93 -1.12
C THR A 302 1.33 -4.95 -2.50
N SER A 303 2.10 -6.01 -2.78
CA SER A 303 2.61 -6.25 -4.13
C SER A 303 1.48 -6.74 -5.02
N LYS A 304 1.30 -6.14 -6.19
CA LYS A 304 0.26 -6.54 -7.14
C LYS A 304 0.57 -7.87 -7.84
N GLY A 305 1.75 -8.46 -7.58
CA GLY A 305 2.19 -9.69 -8.23
C GLY A 305 2.23 -9.56 -9.77
N ASN A 306 2.47 -10.66 -10.44
CA ASN A 306 2.49 -10.69 -11.90
C ASN A 306 1.09 -10.38 -12.46
N THR A 307 0.92 -9.23 -13.10
CA THR A 307 -0.36 -8.68 -13.57
C THR A 307 -0.86 -9.27 -14.89
N SER A 308 -0.49 -10.50 -15.21
CA SER A 308 -1.02 -11.14 -16.42
C SER A 308 -2.52 -11.39 -16.25
N THR A 309 -3.31 -10.80 -17.12
CA THR A 309 -4.72 -11.10 -17.28
C THR A 309 -4.87 -12.53 -17.77
N THR A 310 -5.67 -13.33 -17.07
CA THR A 310 -5.95 -14.72 -17.41
C THR A 310 -7.44 -14.97 -17.29
N LEU A 311 -7.92 -16.05 -17.92
CA LEU A 311 -9.29 -16.50 -17.71
C LEU A 311 -9.46 -16.83 -16.22
N ALA A 312 -10.53 -16.33 -15.63
CA ALA A 312 -10.86 -16.54 -14.23
C ALA A 312 -12.31 -16.96 -14.04
N VAL A 313 -12.51 -17.84 -13.08
CA VAL A 313 -13.85 -18.30 -12.64
C VAL A 313 -13.94 -18.17 -11.13
N PRO A 314 -15.13 -18.01 -10.54
CA PRO A 314 -15.29 -18.09 -9.10
C PRO A 314 -14.75 -19.42 -8.57
N THR A 315 -14.05 -19.39 -7.43
CA THR A 315 -13.49 -20.62 -6.81
C THR A 315 -14.56 -21.65 -6.51
N THR A 316 -15.79 -21.22 -6.27
CA THR A 316 -16.96 -22.09 -6.04
C THR A 316 -17.42 -22.84 -7.29
N ALA A 317 -17.01 -22.42 -8.49
CA ALA A 317 -17.30 -23.14 -9.74
C ALA A 317 -16.26 -24.22 -10.05
N VAL A 318 -15.11 -24.20 -9.38
CA VAL A 318 -14.03 -25.16 -9.59
C VAL A 318 -14.35 -26.43 -8.78
N ARG A 319 -14.36 -27.56 -9.46
CA ARG A 319 -14.63 -28.88 -8.89
C ARG A 319 -13.43 -29.80 -9.11
N GLN A 320 -13.26 -30.77 -8.22
CA GLN A 320 -12.19 -31.75 -8.30
C GLN A 320 -12.73 -33.16 -8.07
N ASP A 321 -12.27 -34.12 -8.86
CA ASP A 321 -12.54 -35.55 -8.69
C ASP A 321 -11.29 -36.38 -8.99
N SER A 322 -11.44 -37.68 -9.11
CA SER A 322 -10.34 -38.63 -9.42
C SER A 322 -9.74 -38.43 -10.82
N GLN A 323 -10.40 -37.69 -11.70
CA GLN A 323 -9.94 -37.39 -13.06
C GLN A 323 -9.30 -35.99 -13.19
N GLY A 324 -9.28 -35.23 -12.09
CA GLY A 324 -8.63 -33.90 -12.04
C GLY A 324 -9.59 -32.76 -11.73
N THR A 325 -9.10 -31.53 -11.94
CA THR A 325 -9.85 -30.31 -11.69
C THR A 325 -10.64 -29.91 -12.94
N TYR A 326 -11.90 -29.50 -12.75
CA TYR A 326 -12.81 -29.20 -13.86
C TYR A 326 -13.84 -28.13 -13.46
N VAL A 327 -14.48 -27.54 -14.47
CA VAL A 327 -15.68 -26.73 -14.33
C VAL A 327 -16.81 -27.31 -15.18
N LEU A 328 -18.05 -27.02 -14.80
CA LEU A 328 -19.23 -27.39 -15.57
C LEU A 328 -19.72 -26.16 -16.34
N VAL A 329 -19.68 -26.23 -17.66
CA VAL A 329 -20.06 -25.13 -18.55
C VAL A 329 -21.47 -25.37 -19.08
N GLU A 330 -22.25 -24.30 -19.27
CA GLU A 330 -23.56 -24.38 -19.93
C GLU A 330 -23.40 -24.87 -21.36
N LYS A 331 -24.03 -25.97 -21.69
CA LYS A 331 -23.99 -26.51 -23.05
C LYS A 331 -24.85 -25.64 -23.98
N GLY A 332 -24.23 -24.97 -24.93
CA GLY A 332 -24.92 -24.11 -25.91
C GLY A 332 -25.89 -24.90 -26.75
N GLY A 333 -27.16 -24.85 -26.40
CA GLY A 333 -28.29 -25.38 -27.16
C GLY A 333 -29.52 -24.55 -26.87
N SER A 334 -30.25 -24.18 -27.93
CA SER A 334 -31.47 -23.38 -27.90
C SER A 334 -32.42 -23.85 -26.80
N SER A 335 -32.60 -23.02 -25.78
CA SER A 335 -33.51 -23.24 -24.69
C SER A 335 -34.99 -23.10 -25.13
N THR A 336 -35.53 -24.19 -25.69
CA THR A 336 -36.97 -24.41 -25.83
C THR A 336 -37.31 -25.78 -25.29
N SER A 337 -36.96 -26.10 -24.07
CA SER A 337 -37.48 -27.26 -23.39
C SER A 337 -38.06 -26.87 -22.04
N THR A 338 -39.38 -26.89 -21.99
CA THR A 338 -40.26 -26.80 -20.82
C THR A 338 -40.16 -28.06 -19.96
N SER A 339 -38.97 -28.63 -19.77
CA SER A 339 -38.83 -29.82 -18.93
C SER A 339 -38.00 -29.50 -17.67
N LYS A 340 -38.50 -30.02 -16.55
CA LYS A 340 -37.97 -29.93 -15.18
C LYS A 340 -36.61 -30.65 -14.98
N ASP A 341 -35.78 -30.76 -16.02
CA ASP A 341 -34.54 -31.55 -15.96
C ASP A 341 -33.36 -30.63 -15.64
N ALA A 342 -32.35 -31.25 -14.96
CA ALA A 342 -31.12 -30.58 -14.58
C ALA A 342 -30.47 -29.84 -15.76
N PRO A 343 -29.85 -28.67 -15.53
CA PRO A 343 -29.24 -27.89 -16.59
C PRO A 343 -28.22 -28.73 -17.36
N SER A 344 -28.31 -28.67 -18.69
CA SER A 344 -27.37 -29.39 -19.57
C SER A 344 -25.99 -28.77 -19.44
N THR A 345 -25.09 -29.48 -18.75
CA THR A 345 -23.73 -29.02 -18.52
C THR A 345 -22.72 -29.89 -19.26
N GLU A 346 -21.64 -29.28 -19.69
CA GLU A 346 -20.47 -29.95 -20.24
C GLU A 346 -19.29 -29.81 -19.28
N ARG A 347 -18.57 -30.92 -19.06
CA ARG A 347 -17.36 -30.91 -18.24
C ARG A 347 -16.19 -30.42 -19.04
N VAL A 348 -15.49 -29.38 -18.55
CA VAL A 348 -14.26 -28.88 -19.13
C VAL A 348 -13.15 -28.98 -18.06
N ASN A 349 -12.10 -29.75 -18.39
CA ASN A 349 -10.94 -29.83 -17.49
C ASN A 349 -10.19 -28.54 -17.50
N VAL A 350 -9.76 -28.08 -16.30
CA VAL A 350 -9.04 -26.82 -16.12
C VAL A 350 -7.80 -27.04 -15.28
N GLU A 351 -6.74 -26.33 -15.60
CA GLU A 351 -5.56 -26.22 -14.75
C GLU A 351 -5.70 -24.93 -13.94
N VAL A 352 -5.74 -25.02 -12.61
CA VAL A 352 -5.77 -23.85 -11.73
C VAL A 352 -4.35 -23.34 -11.56
N LEU A 353 -4.09 -22.15 -12.10
CA LEU A 353 -2.80 -21.49 -12.02
C LEU A 353 -2.58 -20.82 -10.65
N ARG A 354 -3.63 -20.18 -10.12
CA ARG A 354 -3.63 -19.45 -8.84
C ARG A 354 -5.05 -19.10 -8.41
N THR A 355 -5.24 -18.84 -7.12
CA THR A 355 -6.52 -18.41 -6.56
C THR A 355 -6.33 -17.16 -5.72
N ALA A 356 -7.15 -16.14 -5.91
CA ALA A 356 -7.18 -14.95 -5.06
C ALA A 356 -8.52 -14.20 -5.18
N GLY A 357 -8.94 -13.52 -4.12
CA GLY A 357 -10.14 -12.67 -4.13
C GLY A 357 -11.42 -13.39 -4.50
N GLY A 358 -11.54 -14.71 -4.18
CA GLY A 358 -12.71 -15.51 -4.52
C GLY A 358 -12.74 -16.05 -5.96
N TYR A 359 -11.68 -15.81 -6.74
CA TYR A 359 -11.54 -16.29 -8.12
C TYR A 359 -10.35 -17.23 -8.27
N ALA A 360 -10.46 -18.17 -9.18
CA ALA A 360 -9.40 -19.04 -9.66
C ALA A 360 -9.00 -18.61 -11.08
N ALA A 361 -7.72 -18.27 -11.26
CA ALA A 361 -7.13 -18.13 -12.59
C ALA A 361 -6.93 -19.51 -13.18
N ILE A 362 -7.43 -19.72 -14.37
CA ILE A 362 -7.43 -21.03 -15.02
C ILE A 362 -6.76 -20.98 -16.39
N ASN A 363 -6.12 -22.09 -16.72
CA ASN A 363 -5.70 -22.40 -18.08
C ASN A 363 -6.65 -23.49 -18.61
N ALA A 364 -7.48 -23.14 -19.59
CA ALA A 364 -8.48 -24.03 -20.16
C ALA A 364 -8.90 -23.54 -21.52
N ASN A 365 -9.46 -24.44 -22.33
CA ASN A 365 -10.07 -24.09 -23.61
C ASN A 365 -11.50 -23.54 -23.37
N LEU A 366 -11.56 -22.31 -22.82
CA LEU A 366 -12.78 -21.58 -22.52
C LEU A 366 -12.71 -20.18 -23.12
N SER A 367 -13.86 -19.61 -23.42
CA SER A 367 -13.97 -18.24 -23.91
C SER A 367 -14.59 -17.34 -22.84
N THR A 368 -14.15 -16.07 -22.83
CA THR A 368 -14.74 -15.02 -21.99
C THR A 368 -16.26 -14.93 -22.24
N GLY A 369 -17.02 -14.85 -21.16
CA GLY A 369 -18.49 -14.78 -21.21
C GLY A 369 -19.21 -16.12 -21.18
N GLN A 370 -18.53 -17.27 -21.34
CA GLN A 370 -19.15 -18.59 -21.12
C GLN A 370 -19.63 -18.70 -19.68
N LYS A 371 -20.76 -19.38 -19.49
CA LYS A 371 -21.33 -19.56 -18.15
C LYS A 371 -20.83 -20.87 -17.52
N VAL A 372 -20.38 -20.79 -16.29
CA VAL A 372 -19.96 -21.92 -15.46
C VAL A 372 -20.91 -22.09 -14.28
N LEU A 373 -21.21 -23.33 -13.93
CA LEU A 373 -22.10 -23.67 -12.83
C LEU A 373 -21.37 -23.51 -11.48
N VAL A 374 -21.95 -22.70 -10.61
CA VAL A 374 -21.40 -22.44 -9.26
C VAL A 374 -22.01 -23.40 -8.23
N SER A 375 -23.32 -23.62 -8.28
CA SER A 375 -24.05 -24.54 -7.37
C SER A 375 -25.26 -25.14 -8.05
#